data_918b721a80a87ef66fa3e3fd12aa7f51
#
_entry.id   918b721a80a87ef66fa3e3fd12aa7f51
#
_cell.length_a   1.000
_cell.length_b   1.000
_cell.length_c   1.000
_cell.angle_alpha   90.00
_cell.angle_beta   90.00
_cell.angle_gamma   90.00
#
_symmetry.space_group_name_H-M   'P 1'
#
loop_
_entity.id
_entity.type
_entity.pdbx_description
1 polymer ?
#
loop_
_entity_poly.entity_id
_entity_poly.type
_entity_poly.pdbx_seq_one_letter_code
_entity_poly.pdbx_strand_id
1 'polypeptide(L)'
;MAVARRLAALAGGAPKAETTSDAADAVRPLIAAHRRIFPGADAGLLRRAYAVADHWHSGQVRKSGAPYITHPLAVAILLADIGMDTTTLVAALLHDTVEDTGLTIGQVKAEFGAEVAVLVDGVTKLDGSKWGDHAEGETFRKMILAASIEIGRASCRERVWR
;
A
#
# COMPACT_ATOMS: atom_id res chain seq x y z
N MET A 1 17.59 -3.79 -11.75
CA MET A 1 18.80 -3.81 -10.89
C MET A 1 18.88 -2.63 -9.89
N ALA A 2 18.45 -1.42 -10.22
CA ALA A 2 18.51 -0.25 -9.30
C ALA A 2 17.55 -0.33 -8.09
N VAL A 3 16.38 -0.94 -8.24
CA VAL A 3 15.37 -1.08 -7.17
C VAL A 3 15.84 -2.03 -6.06
N ALA A 4 16.41 -3.17 -6.43
CA ALA A 4 16.95 -4.12 -5.45
C ALA A 4 18.11 -3.55 -4.62
N ARG A 5 18.93 -2.68 -5.21
CA ARG A 5 19.99 -1.95 -4.50
C ARG A 5 19.47 -0.88 -3.55
N ARG A 6 18.36 -0.19 -3.90
CA ARG A 6 17.73 0.79 -3.00
C ARG A 6 17.04 0.12 -1.81
N LEU A 7 16.35 -1.01 -2.02
CA LEU A 7 15.75 -1.82 -0.94
C LEU A 7 16.82 -2.31 0.04
N ALA A 8 17.96 -2.76 -0.46
CA ALA A 8 19.09 -3.20 0.38
C ALA A 8 19.69 -2.07 1.23
N ALA A 9 19.70 -0.84 0.71
CA ALA A 9 20.18 0.34 1.44
C ALA A 9 19.23 0.78 2.56
N LEU A 10 17.92 0.51 2.41
CA LEU A 10 16.90 0.85 3.42
C LEU A 10 16.82 -0.20 4.55
N ALA A 11 17.19 -1.44 4.31
CA ALA A 11 16.96 -2.57 5.22
C ALA A 11 18.22 -3.20 5.82
N GLY A 12 19.42 -2.73 5.45
CA GLY A 12 20.68 -3.27 5.99
C GLY A 12 21.00 -4.73 5.60
N GLY A 13 20.25 -5.35 4.66
CA GLY A 13 20.46 -6.72 4.19
C GLY A 13 20.09 -6.89 2.70
N ALA A 14 20.86 -7.71 1.97
CA ALA A 14 20.55 -8.03 0.57
C ALA A 14 19.42 -9.09 0.50
N PRO A 15 18.34 -8.85 -0.29
CA PRO A 15 17.29 -9.83 -0.47
C PRO A 15 17.82 -11.06 -1.24
N LYS A 16 17.44 -12.27 -0.80
CA LYS A 16 17.73 -13.52 -1.52
C LYS A 16 16.99 -13.53 -2.86
N ALA A 17 17.65 -14.01 -3.90
CA ALA A 17 17.19 -13.96 -5.30
C ALA A 17 15.90 -14.78 -5.61
N GLU A 18 15.41 -15.60 -4.69
CA GLU A 18 14.25 -16.48 -4.87
C GLU A 18 12.88 -15.78 -4.66
N THR A 19 12.86 -14.61 -4.03
CA THR A 19 11.61 -13.90 -3.67
C THR A 19 10.98 -13.08 -4.80
N THR A 20 11.70 -12.81 -5.89
CA THR A 20 11.22 -11.91 -6.96
C THR A 20 10.17 -12.55 -7.89
N SER A 21 10.19 -13.88 -8.07
CA SER A 21 9.21 -14.58 -8.90
C SER A 21 7.87 -14.71 -8.18
N ASP A 22 7.90 -15.17 -6.92
CA ASP A 22 6.69 -15.38 -6.11
C ASP A 22 5.97 -14.08 -5.79
N ALA A 23 6.71 -13.02 -5.48
CA ALA A 23 6.14 -11.68 -5.27
C ALA A 23 5.50 -11.10 -6.53
N ALA A 24 6.10 -11.36 -7.71
CA ALA A 24 5.53 -10.92 -8.99
C ALA A 24 4.23 -11.67 -9.32
N ASP A 25 4.14 -12.93 -8.97
CA ASP A 25 2.93 -13.74 -9.18
C ASP A 25 1.83 -13.39 -8.17
N ALA A 26 2.17 -13.15 -6.92
CA ALA A 26 1.22 -12.79 -5.87
C ALA A 26 0.47 -11.47 -6.16
N VAL A 27 1.14 -10.46 -6.75
CA VAL A 27 0.53 -9.15 -7.06
C VAL A 27 -0.28 -9.15 -8.37
N ARG A 28 -0.23 -10.21 -9.18
CA ARG A 28 -0.95 -10.30 -10.47
C ARG A 28 -2.45 -10.09 -10.37
N PRO A 29 -3.18 -10.68 -9.38
CA PRO A 29 -4.62 -10.43 -9.23
C PRO A 29 -4.95 -8.95 -9.02
N LEU A 30 -4.16 -8.24 -8.20
CA LEU A 30 -4.32 -6.80 -7.98
C LEU A 30 -4.14 -6.01 -9.28
N ILE A 31 -3.07 -6.29 -10.03
CA ILE A 31 -2.80 -5.62 -11.31
C ILE A 31 -3.92 -5.90 -12.31
N ALA A 32 -4.41 -7.14 -12.37
CA ALA A 32 -5.52 -7.52 -13.25
C ALA A 32 -6.82 -6.79 -12.88
N ALA A 33 -7.17 -6.73 -11.59
CA ALA A 33 -8.33 -6.00 -11.11
C ALA A 33 -8.24 -4.50 -11.47
N HIS A 34 -7.11 -3.86 -11.17
CA HIS A 34 -6.90 -2.45 -11.42
C HIS A 34 -6.94 -2.09 -12.91
N ARG A 35 -6.33 -2.90 -13.78
CA ARG A 35 -6.30 -2.67 -15.23
C ARG A 35 -7.64 -2.84 -15.93
N ARG A 36 -8.63 -3.47 -15.31
CA ARG A 36 -9.99 -3.50 -15.86
C ARG A 36 -10.59 -2.11 -15.96
N ILE A 37 -10.25 -1.23 -15.02
CA ILE A 37 -10.78 0.14 -14.94
C ILE A 37 -9.76 1.16 -15.47
N PHE A 38 -8.48 0.93 -15.19
CA PHE A 38 -7.35 1.78 -15.59
C PHE A 38 -6.34 1.02 -16.47
N PRO A 39 -6.62 0.79 -17.76
CA PRO A 39 -5.76 -0.05 -18.62
C PRO A 39 -4.31 0.45 -18.73
N GLY A 40 -4.09 1.76 -18.60
CA GLY A 40 -2.77 2.41 -18.66
C GLY A 40 -2.04 2.50 -17.32
N ALA A 41 -2.57 1.91 -16.24
CA ALA A 41 -1.98 2.03 -14.91
C ALA A 41 -0.56 1.45 -14.82
N ASP A 42 0.31 2.13 -14.06
CA ASP A 42 1.69 1.69 -13.82
C ASP A 42 1.73 0.47 -12.89
N ALA A 43 1.72 -0.72 -13.50
CA ALA A 43 1.90 -1.97 -12.77
C ALA A 43 3.28 -2.06 -12.07
N GLY A 44 4.28 -1.32 -12.52
CA GLY A 44 5.59 -1.27 -11.90
C GLY A 44 5.54 -0.65 -10.50
N LEU A 45 4.72 0.38 -10.32
CA LEU A 45 4.52 1.01 -9.03
C LEU A 45 3.86 0.07 -8.01
N LEU A 46 2.81 -0.65 -8.43
CA LEU A 46 2.14 -1.66 -7.59
C LEU A 46 3.08 -2.81 -7.20
N ARG A 47 3.89 -3.30 -8.15
CA ARG A 47 4.89 -4.34 -7.86
C ARG A 47 5.94 -3.87 -6.85
N ARG A 48 6.43 -2.62 -6.99
CA ARG A 48 7.39 -2.05 -6.03
C ARG A 48 6.78 -1.92 -4.64
N ALA A 49 5.56 -1.40 -4.54
CA ALA A 49 4.86 -1.25 -3.26
C ALA A 49 4.66 -2.61 -2.57
N TYR A 50 4.22 -3.62 -3.32
CA TYR A 50 4.08 -4.98 -2.80
C TYR A 50 5.42 -5.54 -2.30
N ALA A 51 6.50 -5.40 -3.09
CA ALA A 51 7.82 -5.90 -2.71
C ALA A 51 8.38 -5.22 -1.45
N VAL A 52 8.12 -3.93 -1.28
CA VAL A 52 8.48 -3.19 -0.05
C VAL A 52 7.66 -3.70 1.13
N ALA A 53 6.35 -3.83 0.98
CA ALA A 53 5.47 -4.32 2.03
C ALA A 53 5.83 -5.77 2.45
N ASP A 54 6.05 -6.66 1.50
CA ASP A 54 6.45 -8.06 1.74
C ASP A 54 7.79 -8.15 2.46
N HIS A 55 8.76 -7.33 2.05
CA HIS A 55 10.07 -7.27 2.72
C HIS A 55 9.95 -6.84 4.19
N TRP A 56 9.20 -5.78 4.47
CA TRP A 56 9.06 -5.26 5.83
C TRP A 56 8.22 -6.15 6.75
N HIS A 57 7.26 -6.91 6.20
CA HIS A 57 6.47 -7.90 6.93
C HIS A 57 7.10 -9.30 6.91
N SER A 58 8.34 -9.44 6.42
CA SER A 58 9.02 -10.73 6.35
C SER A 58 9.07 -11.42 7.71
N GLY A 59 8.60 -12.68 7.76
CA GLY A 59 8.53 -13.48 8.99
C GLY A 59 7.32 -13.17 9.87
N GLN A 60 6.51 -12.17 9.57
CA GLN A 60 5.25 -11.92 10.29
C GLN A 60 4.13 -12.82 9.74
N VAL A 61 3.31 -13.35 10.65
CA VAL A 61 2.16 -14.18 10.32
C VAL A 61 0.90 -13.68 11.00
N ARG A 62 -0.23 -13.84 10.35
CA ARG A 62 -1.56 -13.55 10.91
C ARG A 62 -1.96 -14.62 11.94
N LYS A 63 -2.99 -14.35 12.73
CA LYS A 63 -3.61 -15.34 13.65
C LYS A 63 -4.02 -16.64 12.93
N SER A 64 -4.30 -16.57 11.63
CA SER A 64 -4.64 -17.73 10.79
C SER A 64 -3.41 -18.55 10.37
N GLY A 65 -2.18 -18.09 10.64
CA GLY A 65 -0.93 -18.70 10.15
C GLY A 65 -0.50 -18.28 8.76
N ALA A 66 -1.32 -17.51 8.02
CA ALA A 66 -0.94 -16.98 6.70
C ALA A 66 0.12 -15.86 6.82
N PRO A 67 1.00 -15.66 5.82
CA PRO A 67 1.91 -14.52 5.77
C PRO A 67 1.17 -13.19 5.91
N TYR A 68 1.74 -12.24 6.66
CA TYR A 68 1.06 -10.97 6.96
C TYR A 68 0.70 -10.18 5.70
N ILE A 69 1.56 -10.20 4.69
CA ILE A 69 1.38 -9.50 3.40
C ILE A 69 0.05 -9.85 2.70
N THR A 70 -0.56 -10.98 3.01
CA THR A 70 -1.86 -11.37 2.44
C THR A 70 -2.97 -10.41 2.81
N HIS A 71 -2.88 -9.75 3.98
CA HIS A 71 -3.86 -8.76 4.42
C HIS A 71 -3.85 -7.48 3.58
N PRO A 72 -2.75 -6.70 3.50
CA PRO A 72 -2.73 -5.49 2.69
C PRO A 72 -2.98 -5.77 1.21
N LEU A 73 -2.58 -6.94 0.70
CA LEU A 73 -2.90 -7.35 -0.67
C LEU A 73 -4.41 -7.56 -0.87
N ALA A 74 -5.09 -8.23 0.04
CA ALA A 74 -6.55 -8.44 -0.04
C ALA A 74 -7.30 -7.09 -0.01
N VAL A 75 -6.92 -6.18 0.89
CA VAL A 75 -7.50 -4.83 0.95
C VAL A 75 -7.28 -4.07 -0.36
N ALA A 76 -6.06 -4.11 -0.93
CA ALA A 76 -5.76 -3.45 -2.18
C ALA A 76 -6.58 -4.01 -3.37
N ILE A 77 -6.82 -5.33 -3.41
CA ILE A 77 -7.68 -5.96 -4.44
C ILE A 77 -9.13 -5.47 -4.32
N LEU A 78 -9.69 -5.44 -3.10
CA LEU A 78 -11.05 -4.92 -2.87
C LEU A 78 -11.18 -3.45 -3.32
N LEU A 79 -10.17 -2.62 -3.04
CA LEU A 79 -10.14 -1.22 -3.47
C LEU A 79 -10.00 -1.09 -5.00
N ALA A 80 -9.23 -1.97 -5.64
CA ALA A 80 -9.13 -2.01 -7.10
C ALA A 80 -10.45 -2.40 -7.76
N ASP A 81 -11.20 -3.35 -7.18
CA ASP A 81 -12.50 -3.79 -7.68
C ASP A 81 -13.56 -2.68 -7.64
N ILE A 82 -13.50 -1.78 -6.68
CA ILE A 82 -14.39 -0.61 -6.61
C ILE A 82 -13.84 0.62 -7.36
N GLY A 83 -12.71 0.50 -8.06
CA GLY A 83 -12.19 1.53 -8.96
C GLY A 83 -11.33 2.60 -8.31
N MET A 84 -10.67 2.31 -7.19
CA MET A 84 -9.70 3.23 -6.60
C MET A 84 -8.45 3.37 -7.48
N ASP A 85 -7.83 4.54 -7.42
CA ASP A 85 -6.65 4.89 -8.21
C ASP A 85 -5.36 4.20 -7.73
N THR A 86 -4.31 4.27 -8.54
CA THR A 86 -3.02 3.64 -8.25
C THR A 86 -2.41 4.16 -6.94
N THR A 87 -2.55 5.45 -6.64
CA THR A 87 -2.02 6.07 -5.41
C THR A 87 -2.66 5.45 -4.17
N THR A 88 -3.99 5.29 -4.19
CA THR A 88 -4.74 4.65 -3.11
C THR A 88 -4.36 3.18 -2.92
N LEU A 89 -4.17 2.43 -4.03
CA LEU A 89 -3.76 1.03 -3.95
C LEU A 89 -2.34 0.85 -3.40
N VAL A 90 -1.41 1.73 -3.76
CA VAL A 90 -0.06 1.76 -3.20
C VAL A 90 -0.10 2.08 -1.71
N ALA A 91 -0.90 3.04 -1.29
CA ALA A 91 -1.09 3.36 0.12
C ALA A 91 -1.70 2.17 0.89
N ALA A 92 -2.65 1.44 0.29
CA ALA A 92 -3.24 0.24 0.86
C ALA A 92 -2.22 -0.90 1.07
N LEU A 93 -1.26 -1.06 0.16
CA LEU A 93 -0.19 -2.05 0.33
C LEU A 93 0.79 -1.67 1.45
N LEU A 94 0.98 -0.37 1.72
CA LEU A 94 2.00 0.15 2.63
C LEU A 94 1.48 0.57 4.01
N HIS A 95 0.16 0.63 4.25
CA HIS A 95 -0.38 1.26 5.46
C HIS A 95 0.13 0.60 6.75
N ASP A 96 0.10 -0.72 6.83
CA ASP A 96 0.55 -1.48 8.00
C ASP A 96 2.08 -1.49 8.15
N THR A 97 2.84 -1.28 7.07
CA THR A 97 4.30 -1.28 7.15
C THR A 97 4.83 -0.13 7.99
N VAL A 98 4.18 1.03 7.97
CA VAL A 98 4.58 2.18 8.79
C VAL A 98 4.16 1.99 10.25
N GLU A 99 3.03 1.33 10.48
CA GLU A 99 2.48 1.12 11.80
C GLU A 99 3.18 -0.03 12.54
N ASP A 100 3.37 -1.16 11.87
CA ASP A 100 3.81 -2.42 12.47
C ASP A 100 5.31 -2.72 12.26
N THR A 101 6.02 -1.88 11.51
CA THR A 101 7.45 -2.09 11.21
C THR A 101 8.28 -0.82 11.41
N GLY A 102 9.55 -0.87 11.03
CA GLY A 102 10.47 0.29 11.10
C GLY A 102 10.41 1.22 9.89
N LEU A 103 9.51 1.01 8.91
CA LEU A 103 9.37 1.90 7.76
C LEU A 103 8.78 3.24 8.18
N THR A 104 9.41 4.34 7.80
CA THR A 104 8.94 5.69 8.16
C THR A 104 8.15 6.36 7.04
N ILE A 105 7.24 7.27 7.39
CA ILE A 105 6.51 8.11 6.42
C ILE A 105 7.47 8.89 5.51
N GLY A 106 8.62 9.32 6.04
CA GLY A 106 9.66 9.99 5.25
C GLY A 106 10.23 9.11 4.14
N GLN A 107 10.44 7.83 4.41
CA GLN A 107 10.91 6.85 3.41
C GLN A 107 9.82 6.54 2.39
N VAL A 108 8.56 6.38 2.82
CA VAL A 108 7.41 6.23 1.90
C VAL A 108 7.31 7.44 0.96
N LYS A 109 7.44 8.66 1.51
CA LYS A 109 7.42 9.89 0.70
C LYS A 109 8.55 9.94 -0.32
N ALA A 110 9.75 9.56 0.08
CA ALA A 110 10.93 9.57 -0.81
C ALA A 110 10.82 8.56 -1.96
N GLU A 111 10.18 7.41 -1.75
CA GLU A 111 10.11 6.33 -2.72
C GLU A 111 8.82 6.35 -3.56
N PHE A 112 7.68 6.67 -2.94
CA PHE A 112 6.36 6.58 -3.56
C PHE A 112 5.68 7.94 -3.78
N GLY A 113 6.26 9.01 -3.26
CA GLY A 113 5.73 10.37 -3.42
C GLY A 113 4.91 10.86 -2.24
N ALA A 114 4.64 12.17 -2.26
CA ALA A 114 3.97 12.86 -1.15
C ALA A 114 2.50 12.43 -0.99
N GLU A 115 1.80 12.16 -2.09
CA GLU A 115 0.39 11.76 -2.08
C GLU A 115 0.19 10.42 -1.38
N VAL A 116 1.01 9.42 -1.71
CA VAL A 116 1.00 8.11 -1.02
C VAL A 116 1.30 8.28 0.46
N ALA A 117 2.32 9.07 0.81
CA ALA A 117 2.70 9.29 2.21
C ALA A 117 1.58 9.93 3.03
N VAL A 118 0.85 10.88 2.45
CA VAL A 118 -0.31 11.53 3.11
C VAL A 118 -1.44 10.55 3.34
N LEU A 119 -1.74 9.68 2.36
CA LEU A 119 -2.77 8.65 2.53
C LEU A 119 -2.39 7.63 3.61
N VAL A 120 -1.15 7.14 3.60
CA VAL A 120 -0.65 6.20 4.63
C VAL A 120 -0.72 6.84 6.02
N ASP A 121 -0.22 8.06 6.19
CA ASP A 121 -0.29 8.80 7.46
C ASP A 121 -1.75 9.03 7.93
N GLY A 122 -2.65 9.31 6.99
CA GLY A 122 -4.07 9.48 7.26
C GLY A 122 -4.74 8.20 7.79
N VAL A 123 -4.43 7.06 7.19
CA VAL A 123 -4.96 5.74 7.62
C VAL A 123 -4.44 5.38 9.01
N THR A 124 -3.13 5.50 9.24
CA THR A 124 -2.49 5.23 10.54
C THR A 124 -3.10 6.07 11.67
N LYS A 125 -3.41 7.35 11.41
CA LYS A 125 -4.05 8.22 12.40
C LYS A 125 -5.50 7.85 12.72
N LEU A 126 -6.21 7.21 11.81
CA LEU A 126 -7.58 6.73 12.02
C LEU A 126 -7.62 5.46 12.88
N ASP A 127 -6.51 4.78 13.07
CA ASP A 127 -6.42 3.53 13.83
C ASP A 127 -6.55 3.73 15.35
N GLY A 128 -6.38 4.93 15.85
CA GLY A 128 -6.63 5.29 17.25
C GLY A 128 -8.09 5.18 17.73
N SER A 129 -9.06 4.92 16.83
CA SER A 129 -10.46 4.69 17.15
C SER A 129 -10.74 3.19 17.16
N LYS A 130 -10.92 2.61 18.35
CA LYS A 130 -11.26 1.19 18.58
C LYS A 130 -12.60 0.83 17.92
N TRP A 131 -12.55 0.25 16.74
CA TRP A 131 -13.69 -0.35 16.05
C TRP A 131 -13.40 -1.84 15.86
N GLY A 132 -14.28 -2.66 16.29
CA GLY A 132 -14.20 -4.11 16.52
C GLY A 132 -13.52 -5.03 15.49
N ASP A 133 -13.51 -6.29 15.82
CA ASP A 133 -12.71 -7.47 15.39
C ASP A 133 -12.72 -7.90 13.90
N HIS A 134 -13.14 -7.06 12.95
CA HIS A 134 -13.14 -7.37 11.50
C HIS A 134 -12.06 -6.59 10.74
N ALA A 135 -10.80 -6.97 10.93
CA ALA A 135 -9.61 -6.24 10.45
C ALA A 135 -9.66 -5.82 8.96
N GLU A 136 -10.12 -6.67 8.04
CA GLU A 136 -10.14 -6.34 6.60
C GLU A 136 -11.20 -5.29 6.25
N GLY A 137 -12.40 -5.42 6.79
CA GLY A 137 -13.50 -4.47 6.55
C GLY A 137 -13.24 -3.11 7.19
N GLU A 138 -12.53 -3.07 8.31
CA GLU A 138 -12.16 -1.85 8.99
C GLU A 138 -11.07 -1.09 8.22
N THR A 139 -10.01 -1.78 7.83
CA THR A 139 -8.94 -1.20 7.00
C THR A 139 -9.48 -0.68 5.67
N PHE A 140 -10.37 -1.43 5.03
CA PHE A 140 -11.05 -1.01 3.82
C PHE A 140 -11.83 0.32 4.01
N ARG A 141 -12.60 0.44 5.10
CA ARG A 141 -13.33 1.69 5.45
C ARG A 141 -12.39 2.85 5.70
N LYS A 142 -11.30 2.64 6.45
CA LYS A 142 -10.28 3.65 6.73
C LYS A 142 -9.63 4.15 5.43
N MET A 143 -9.29 3.24 4.53
CA MET A 143 -8.72 3.59 3.22
C MET A 143 -9.67 4.43 2.37
N ILE A 144 -10.95 4.06 2.31
CA ILE A 144 -11.96 4.86 1.59
C ILE A 144 -12.11 6.24 2.23
N LEU A 145 -12.15 6.32 3.55
CA LEU A 145 -12.29 7.60 4.25
C LEU A 145 -11.07 8.49 4.01
N ALA A 146 -9.86 7.95 4.12
CA ALA A 146 -8.62 8.69 3.84
C ALA A 146 -8.57 9.20 2.39
N ALA A 147 -8.89 8.35 1.42
CA ALA A 147 -8.96 8.73 0.02
C ALA A 147 -10.03 9.82 -0.24
N SER A 148 -11.20 9.72 0.41
CA SER A 148 -12.27 10.71 0.29
C SER A 148 -11.87 12.09 0.85
N ILE A 149 -11.12 12.13 1.94
CA ILE A 149 -10.60 13.37 2.54
C ILE A 149 -9.59 14.04 1.58
N GLU A 150 -8.71 13.27 0.96
CA GLU A 150 -7.73 13.80 0.02
C GLU A 150 -8.38 14.30 -1.29
N ILE A 151 -9.36 13.59 -1.82
CA ILE A 151 -10.16 14.03 -2.97
C ILE A 151 -10.88 15.35 -2.62
N GLY A 152 -11.45 15.48 -1.42
CA GLY A 152 -12.08 16.70 -0.93
C GLY A 152 -11.09 17.87 -0.84
N ARG A 153 -9.87 17.63 -0.36
CA ARG A 153 -8.80 18.64 -0.28
C ARG A 153 -8.31 19.08 -1.65
N ALA A 154 -8.11 18.16 -2.59
CA ALA A 154 -7.71 18.46 -3.97
C ALA A 154 -8.77 19.31 -4.67
N SER A 155 -10.03 18.92 -4.59
CA SER A 155 -11.18 19.66 -5.17
C SER A 155 -11.36 21.06 -4.54
N CYS A 156 -11.05 21.23 -3.27
CA CYS A 156 -11.10 22.53 -2.60
C CYS A 156 -9.95 23.44 -3.05
N ARG A 157 -8.75 22.87 -3.27
CA ARG A 157 -7.57 23.63 -3.74
C ARG A 157 -7.76 24.16 -5.17
N GLU A 158 -8.42 23.40 -6.05
CA GLU A 158 -8.71 23.85 -7.43
C GLU A 158 -9.79 24.94 -7.50
N ARG A 159 -10.71 25.02 -6.53
CA ARG A 159 -11.77 26.04 -6.49
C ARG A 159 -11.32 27.42 -6.00
N VAL A 160 -10.17 27.51 -5.34
CA VAL A 160 -9.66 28.79 -4.79
C VAL A 160 -8.97 29.67 -5.86
N TRP A 161 -8.71 29.14 -7.06
CA TRP A 161 -8.00 29.85 -8.14
C TRP A 161 -8.85 30.12 -9.40
N ARG A 162 -10.17 30.28 -9.27
CA ARG A 162 -11.03 30.81 -10.36
C ARG A 162 -11.76 32.06 -9.93
#